data_5fa2befc7c50892f799ade94d02c4195
#
_entry.id   5fa2befc7c50892f799ade94d02c4195
#
_cell.length_a   1.000
_cell.length_b   1.000
_cell.length_c   1.000
_cell.angle_alpha   90.00
_cell.angle_beta   90.00
_cell.angle_gamma   90.00
#
_symmetry.space_group_name_H-M   'P 1'
#
loop_
_entity.id
_entity.type
_entity.pdbx_description
1 polymer ?
#
loop_
_entity_poly.entity_id
_entity_poly.type
_entity_poly.pdbx_seq_one_letter_code
_entity_poly.pdbx_strand_id
1 'polypeptide(L)'
;ERAFGELLCLIHSEVSEALEEYRNGHEINETYYSTDKQGNKKMEGIPSELADIIIRVLDLCGAYGIDIGQVLDEKMAYNRTRTYKHGGKRI
;
A
#
# COMPACT_ATOMS: atom_id res chain seq x y z
N GLU A 1 18.75 4.33 -10.22
CA GLU A 1 19.63 3.82 -9.19
C GLU A 1 19.16 2.45 -8.74
N ARG A 2 20.11 1.53 -8.52
CA ARG A 2 19.80 0.12 -8.28
C ARG A 2 19.00 -0.09 -6.99
N ALA A 3 19.45 0.54 -5.91
CA ALA A 3 18.78 0.37 -4.62
C ALA A 3 17.33 0.89 -4.68
N PHE A 4 17.12 1.99 -5.40
CA PHE A 4 15.78 2.53 -5.57
C PHE A 4 14.88 1.53 -6.31
N GLY A 5 15.41 0.93 -7.37
CA GLY A 5 14.66 -0.09 -8.13
C GLY A 5 14.30 -1.28 -7.26
N GLU A 6 15.22 -1.71 -6.41
CA GLU A 6 14.94 -2.81 -5.49
C GLU A 6 13.82 -2.45 -4.50
N LEU A 7 13.82 -1.22 -4.01
CA LEU A 7 12.76 -0.77 -3.10
C LEU A 7 11.39 -0.73 -3.80
N LEU A 8 11.37 -0.33 -5.07
CA LEU A 8 10.11 -0.39 -5.83
C LEU A 8 9.64 -1.83 -5.99
N CYS A 9 10.57 -2.76 -6.21
CA CYS A 9 10.21 -4.17 -6.31
C CYS A 9 9.63 -4.71 -4.99
N LEU A 10 10.15 -4.24 -3.86
CA LEU A 10 9.60 -4.64 -2.57
C LEU A 10 8.16 -4.16 -2.39
N ILE A 11 7.86 -2.94 -2.85
CA ILE A 11 6.48 -2.46 -2.84
C ILE A 11 5.60 -3.37 -3.69
N HIS A 12 6.10 -3.73 -4.87
CA HIS A 12 5.39 -4.62 -5.78
C HIS A 12 5.10 -5.96 -5.13
N SER A 13 6.07 -6.50 -4.40
CA SER A 13 5.89 -7.80 -3.76
C SER A 13 4.83 -7.76 -2.66
N GLU A 14 4.71 -6.63 -1.94
CA GLU A 14 3.65 -6.50 -0.93
C GLU A 14 2.27 -6.53 -1.57
N VAL A 15 2.12 -5.92 -2.75
CA VAL A 15 0.87 -5.98 -3.49
C VAL A 15 0.56 -7.42 -3.88
N SER A 16 1.57 -8.17 -4.32
CA SER A 16 1.40 -9.58 -4.67
C SER A 16 0.98 -10.41 -3.47
N GLU A 17 1.52 -10.11 -2.28
CA GLU A 17 1.14 -10.82 -1.07
C GLU A 17 -0.31 -10.54 -0.69
N ALA A 18 -0.78 -9.30 -0.89
CA ALA A 18 -2.19 -9.00 -0.66
C ALA A 18 -3.08 -9.80 -1.62
N LEU A 19 -2.66 -9.92 -2.86
CA LEU A 19 -3.40 -10.70 -3.86
C LEU A 19 -3.45 -12.18 -3.46
N GLU A 20 -2.35 -12.72 -2.93
CA GLU A 20 -2.30 -14.10 -2.49
C GLU A 20 -3.26 -14.35 -1.34
N GLU A 21 -3.36 -13.42 -0.39
CA GLU A 21 -4.34 -13.54 0.69
C GLU A 21 -5.75 -13.62 0.13
N TYR A 22 -6.06 -12.79 -0.85
CA TYR A 22 -7.36 -12.78 -1.48
C TYR A 22 -7.63 -14.10 -2.21
N ARG A 23 -6.65 -14.61 -2.94
CA ARG A 23 -6.79 -15.87 -3.66
C ARG A 23 -6.98 -17.06 -2.73
N ASN A 24 -6.42 -16.97 -1.54
CA ASN A 24 -6.54 -18.04 -0.54
C ASN A 24 -7.85 -17.97 0.24
N GLY A 25 -8.75 -17.08 -0.15
CA GLY A 25 -10.10 -17.04 0.40
C GLY A 25 -10.28 -16.15 1.61
N HIS A 26 -9.29 -15.33 1.96
CA HIS A 26 -9.45 -14.42 3.08
C HIS A 26 -10.38 -13.27 2.71
N GLU A 27 -11.17 -12.83 3.66
CA GLU A 27 -12.06 -11.71 3.47
C GLU A 27 -11.27 -10.41 3.33
N ILE A 28 -11.80 -9.47 2.57
CA ILE A 28 -11.12 -8.22 2.27
C ILE A 28 -10.77 -7.45 3.55
N ASN A 29 -11.67 -7.47 4.53
CA ASN A 29 -11.50 -6.70 5.77
C ASN A 29 -10.93 -7.52 6.91
N GLU A 30 -10.59 -8.77 6.67
CA GLU A 30 -10.17 -9.68 7.72
C GLU A 30 -8.74 -9.41 8.14
N THR A 31 -8.51 -9.33 9.46
CA THR A 31 -7.16 -9.43 10.02
C THR A 31 -7.13 -10.62 10.97
N TYR A 32 -5.99 -11.25 11.03
CA TYR A 32 -5.78 -12.36 11.95
C TYR A 32 -4.33 -12.30 12.41
N TYR A 33 -3.97 -13.18 13.34
CA TYR A 33 -2.64 -13.10 13.96
C TYR A 33 -1.97 -14.45 13.89
N SER A 34 -0.66 -14.40 13.64
CA SER A 34 0.21 -15.55 13.75
C SER A 34 1.26 -15.24 14.82
N THR A 35 2.07 -16.25 15.15
CA THR A 35 3.16 -16.06 16.10
C THR A 35 4.47 -16.24 15.34
N ASP A 36 5.36 -15.25 15.45
CA ASP A 36 6.64 -15.33 14.78
C ASP A 36 7.62 -16.20 15.56
N LYS A 37 8.84 -16.33 15.04
CA LYS A 37 9.83 -17.22 15.64
C LYS A 37 10.25 -16.79 17.04
N GLN A 38 10.12 -15.49 17.35
CA GLN A 38 10.45 -14.96 18.66
C GLN A 38 9.27 -15.00 19.63
N GLY A 39 8.13 -15.52 19.20
CA GLY A 39 6.94 -15.60 20.03
C GLY A 39 6.07 -14.36 20.02
N ASN A 40 6.34 -13.40 19.16
CA ASN A 40 5.56 -12.18 19.06
C ASN A 40 4.36 -12.38 18.13
N LYS A 41 3.25 -11.76 18.47
CA LYS A 41 2.08 -11.77 17.60
C LYS A 41 2.33 -10.90 16.37
N LYS A 42 1.98 -11.44 15.22
CA LYS A 42 2.13 -10.75 13.95
C LYS A 42 0.78 -10.65 13.27
N MET A 43 0.41 -9.44 12.89
CA MET A 43 -0.85 -9.22 12.17
C MET A 43 -0.72 -9.71 10.73
N GLU A 44 -1.74 -10.41 10.27
CA GLU A 44 -1.82 -10.93 8.90
C GLU A 44 -3.13 -10.48 8.27
N GLY A 45 -3.25 -10.71 6.97
CA GLY A 45 -4.47 -10.40 6.24
C GLY A 45 -4.27 -9.30 5.22
N ILE A 46 -5.27 -9.12 4.36
CA ILE A 46 -5.20 -8.10 3.31
C ILE A 46 -4.98 -6.70 3.89
N PRO A 47 -5.71 -6.28 4.94
CA PRO A 47 -5.46 -4.95 5.51
C PRO A 47 -4.03 -4.79 6.01
N SER A 48 -3.44 -5.84 6.58
CA SER A 48 -2.05 -5.79 7.03
C SER A 48 -1.09 -5.60 5.86
N GLU A 49 -1.33 -6.29 4.76
CA GLU A 49 -0.48 -6.14 3.57
C GLU A 49 -0.61 -4.75 2.96
N LEU A 50 -1.82 -4.19 2.98
CA LEU A 50 -2.02 -2.82 2.49
C LEU A 50 -1.26 -1.81 3.37
N ALA A 51 -1.24 -2.04 4.69
CA ALA A 51 -0.47 -1.20 5.59
C ALA A 51 1.03 -1.31 5.27
N ASP A 52 1.51 -2.51 4.97
CA ASP A 52 2.92 -2.71 4.61
C ASP A 52 3.27 -1.97 3.33
N ILE A 53 2.36 -1.93 2.35
CA ILE A 53 2.58 -1.16 1.13
C ILE A 53 2.78 0.32 1.47
N ILE A 54 1.90 0.86 2.31
CA ILE A 54 1.99 2.26 2.72
C ILE A 54 3.31 2.52 3.44
N ILE A 55 3.68 1.65 4.37
CA ILE A 55 4.93 1.80 5.14
C ILE A 55 6.13 1.79 4.20
N ARG A 56 6.17 0.88 3.24
CA ARG A 56 7.29 0.81 2.30
C ARG A 56 7.37 2.05 1.42
N VAL A 57 6.22 2.59 1.00
CA VAL A 57 6.19 3.83 0.22
C VAL A 57 6.74 4.98 1.05
N LEU A 58 6.30 5.11 2.31
CA LEU A 58 6.78 6.18 3.18
C LEU A 58 8.27 6.05 3.45
N ASP A 59 8.74 4.84 3.67
CA ASP A 59 10.17 4.60 3.90
C ASP A 59 11.00 4.98 2.67
N LEU A 60 10.53 4.61 1.50
CA LEU A 60 11.22 4.96 0.26
C LEU A 60 11.28 6.47 0.08
N CYS A 61 10.16 7.15 0.30
CA CYS A 61 10.11 8.60 0.16
C CYS A 61 11.03 9.27 1.17
N GLY A 62 11.06 8.79 2.40
CA GLY A 62 11.96 9.34 3.41
C GLY A 62 13.42 9.16 3.05
N ALA A 63 13.77 8.01 2.52
CA ALA A 63 15.15 7.72 2.15
C ALA A 63 15.65 8.60 1.00
N TYR A 64 14.77 9.02 0.11
CA TYR A 64 15.15 9.78 -1.08
C TYR A 64 14.68 11.23 -1.05
N GLY A 65 14.23 11.71 0.10
CA GLY A 65 13.87 13.11 0.25
C GLY A 65 12.66 13.54 -0.56
N ILE A 66 11.75 12.62 -0.82
CA ILE A 66 10.50 12.92 -1.54
C ILE A 66 9.47 13.42 -0.53
N ASP A 67 8.97 14.63 -0.73
CA ASP A 67 7.89 15.17 0.11
C ASP A 67 6.56 14.60 -0.39
N ILE A 68 6.26 13.37 0.04
CA ILE A 68 5.09 12.66 -0.46
C ILE A 68 3.79 13.34 -0.01
N GLY A 69 3.81 14.01 1.14
CA GLY A 69 2.61 14.72 1.60
C GLY A 69 2.22 15.83 0.63
N GLN A 70 3.18 16.63 0.20
CA GLN A 70 2.91 17.69 -0.77
C GLN A 70 2.43 17.13 -2.10
N VAL A 71 3.08 16.07 -2.57
CA VAL A 71 2.69 15.44 -3.83
C VAL A 71 1.28 14.90 -3.74
N LEU A 72 0.95 14.25 -2.61
CA LEU A 72 -0.40 13.74 -2.38
C LEU A 72 -1.43 14.87 -2.42
N ASP A 73 -1.15 15.97 -1.74
CA ASP A 73 -2.08 17.11 -1.72
C ASP A 73 -2.37 17.60 -3.13
N GLU A 74 -1.33 17.76 -3.91
CA GLU A 74 -1.50 18.25 -5.28
C GLU A 74 -2.25 17.26 -6.15
N LYS A 75 -1.89 15.99 -6.06
CA LYS A 75 -2.56 14.95 -6.85
C LYS A 75 -4.02 14.80 -6.45
N MET A 76 -4.30 14.85 -5.16
CA MET A 76 -5.67 14.72 -4.68
C MET A 76 -6.52 15.91 -5.12
N ALA A 77 -5.96 17.11 -5.11
CA ALA A 77 -6.67 18.28 -5.61
C ALA A 77 -7.01 18.11 -7.09
N TYR A 78 -6.05 17.67 -7.89
CA TYR A 78 -6.29 17.42 -9.30
C TYR A 78 -7.34 16.31 -9.51
N ASN A 79 -7.22 15.23 -8.77
CA ASN A 79 -8.14 14.11 -8.90
C ASN A 79 -9.57 14.51 -8.51
N ARG A 80 -9.72 15.41 -7.53
CA ARG A 80 -11.04 15.89 -7.14
C ARG A 80 -11.71 16.63 -8.31
N THR A 81 -10.97 17.43 -9.05
CA THR A 81 -11.55 18.11 -10.22
C THR A 81 -11.97 17.11 -11.28
N ARG A 82 -11.15 16.09 -11.51
CA ARG A 82 -11.50 15.04 -12.48
C ARG A 82 -12.70 14.24 -12.03
N THR A 83 -12.75 13.88 -10.75
CA THR A 83 -13.88 13.16 -10.18
C THR A 83 -15.15 13.97 -10.33
N TYR A 84 -15.07 15.28 -10.08
CA TYR A 84 -16.21 16.16 -10.25
C TYR A 84 -16.71 16.14 -11.70
N LYS A 85 -15.79 16.25 -12.66
CA LYS A 85 -16.15 16.22 -14.07
C LYS A 85 -16.78 14.90 -14.48
N HIS A 86 -16.39 13.82 -13.82
CA HIS A 86 -16.94 12.50 -14.09
C HIS A 86 -18.14 12.16 -13.21
N GLY A 87 -18.46 13.01 -12.26
CA GLY A 87 -19.48 12.71 -11.24
C GLY A 87 -20.86 12.50 -11.80
N GLY A 88 -21.17 13.10 -12.93
CA GLY A 88 -22.47 12.92 -13.57
C GLY A 88 -22.57 11.68 -14.43
N LYS A 89 -21.49 10.93 -14.56
CA LYS A 89 -21.44 9.75 -15.41
C LYS A 89 -21.31 8.48 -14.56
N ARG A 90 -22.02 7.47 -15.00
CA ARG A 90 -21.87 6.15 -14.40
C ARG A 90 -20.76 5.43 -15.15
N ILE A 91 -19.68 5.21 -14.47
CA ILE A 91 -18.54 4.56 -15.06
C ILE A 91 -18.14 3.34 -14.25
#